data_15c6261a0e2e120999992087a7daf1dd
#
_entry.id   15c6261a0e2e120999992087a7daf1dd
#
_cell.length_a   1.000
_cell.length_b   1.000
_cell.length_c   1.000
_cell.angle_alpha   90.00
_cell.angle_beta   90.00
_cell.angle_gamma   90.00
#
_symmetry.space_group_name_H-M   'P 1'
#
loop_
_entity.id
_entity.type
_entity.pdbx_description
1 polymer ?
#
loop_
_entity_poly.entity_id
_entity_poly.type
_entity_poly.pdbx_seq_one_letter_code
_entity_poly.pdbx_strand_id
1 'polypeptide(L)'
;MDEQKHHEELIKGISEQMKSVLGKSEQAIYIYLDDNHKVCNKKFADLLGYKSPKEWADADAPLSDVVEEDQQSVINAYTNASEKMVASDIEVRVKNVETDKIVKTRMIIAPVGHAGHVFTVHFFSKI
;
A
#
# COMPACT_ATOMS: atom_id res chain seq x y z
N MET A 1 -27.54 -3.24 2.07
CA MET A 1 -26.25 -3.85 2.36
C MET A 1 -25.24 -2.79 2.72
N ASP A 2 -24.44 -3.05 3.70
CA ASP A 2 -23.41 -2.15 4.16
C ASP A 2 -22.19 -2.21 3.22
N GLU A 3 -21.88 -1.12 2.55
CA GLU A 3 -20.73 -1.02 1.65
C GLU A 3 -19.42 -1.24 2.43
N GLN A 4 -19.34 -0.75 3.65
CA GLN A 4 -18.19 -0.91 4.53
C GLN A 4 -17.91 -2.40 4.77
N LYS A 5 -18.94 -3.18 5.07
CA LYS A 5 -18.82 -4.61 5.28
C LYS A 5 -18.38 -5.33 4.02
N HIS A 6 -18.89 -4.90 2.86
CA HIS A 6 -18.49 -5.46 1.58
C HIS A 6 -17.02 -5.21 1.31
N HIS A 7 -16.52 -4.00 1.58
CA HIS A 7 -15.10 -3.67 1.43
C HIS A 7 -14.21 -4.46 2.40
N GLU A 8 -14.69 -4.71 3.63
CA GLU A 8 -13.97 -5.55 4.58
C GLU A 8 -13.80 -6.97 4.06
N GLU A 9 -14.84 -7.52 3.46
CA GLU A 9 -14.79 -8.86 2.88
C GLU A 9 -13.85 -8.91 1.67
N LEU A 10 -13.84 -7.87 0.85
CA LEU A 10 -12.96 -7.77 -0.31
C LEU A 10 -11.49 -7.74 0.10
N ILE A 11 -11.13 -6.89 1.05
CA ILE A 11 -9.73 -6.77 1.47
C ILE A 11 -9.27 -8.05 2.16
N LYS A 12 -10.13 -8.69 2.92
CA LYS A 12 -9.83 -9.96 3.56
C LYS A 12 -9.58 -11.05 2.52
N GLY A 13 -10.42 -11.11 1.49
CA GLY A 13 -10.30 -12.11 0.43
C GLY A 13 -8.99 -11.98 -0.35
N ILE A 14 -8.64 -10.77 -0.77
CA ILE A 14 -7.40 -10.57 -1.51
C ILE A 14 -6.19 -10.79 -0.61
N SER A 15 -6.27 -10.43 0.66
CA SER A 15 -5.20 -10.64 1.62
C SER A 15 -4.90 -12.13 1.77
N GLU A 16 -5.93 -12.98 1.84
CA GLU A 16 -5.74 -14.42 1.91
C GLU A 16 -5.18 -14.99 0.61
N GLN A 17 -5.66 -14.52 -0.53
CA GLN A 17 -5.17 -14.96 -1.83
C GLN A 17 -3.69 -14.61 -2.00
N MET A 18 -3.25 -13.47 -1.50
CA MET A 18 -1.86 -13.01 -1.61
C MET A 18 -1.02 -13.30 -0.38
N LYS A 19 -1.53 -14.11 0.55
CA LYS A 19 -0.85 -14.40 1.81
C LYS A 19 0.58 -14.88 1.63
N SER A 20 0.81 -15.75 0.66
CA SER A 20 2.14 -16.27 0.41
C SER A 20 3.09 -15.17 -0.09
N VAL A 21 2.62 -14.30 -0.97
CA VAL A 21 3.42 -13.17 -1.48
C VAL A 21 3.75 -12.20 -0.34
N LEU A 22 2.76 -11.84 0.46
CA LEU A 22 2.96 -10.91 1.58
C LEU A 22 3.94 -11.48 2.61
N GLY A 23 3.81 -12.77 2.93
CA GLY A 23 4.63 -13.41 3.96
C GLY A 23 6.03 -13.78 3.55
N LYS A 24 6.26 -14.07 2.26
CA LYS A 24 7.54 -14.59 1.76
C LYS A 24 8.36 -13.58 0.97
N SER A 25 7.75 -12.46 0.56
CA SER A 25 8.48 -11.46 -0.21
C SER A 25 9.56 -10.78 0.64
N GLU A 26 10.69 -10.47 0.01
CA GLU A 26 11.73 -9.67 0.64
C GLU A 26 11.44 -8.17 0.50
N GLN A 27 10.45 -7.82 -0.31
CA GLN A 27 10.05 -6.43 -0.49
C GLN A 27 8.99 -6.01 0.51
N ALA A 28 8.94 -4.72 0.80
CA ALA A 28 7.85 -4.12 1.55
C ALA A 28 6.66 -3.98 0.60
N ILE A 29 5.50 -4.48 1.01
CA ILE A 29 4.32 -4.55 0.15
C ILE A 29 3.09 -4.08 0.91
N TYR A 30 2.24 -3.25 0.26
CA TYR A 30 0.88 -3.08 0.76
C TYR A 30 -0.14 -3.21 -0.37
N ILE A 31 -1.35 -3.61 0.00
CA ILE A 31 -2.49 -3.75 -0.89
C ILE A 31 -3.54 -2.74 -0.42
N TYR A 32 -4.05 -1.97 -1.35
CA TYR A 32 -4.92 -0.84 -1.04
C TYR A 32 -6.23 -0.90 -1.82
N LEU A 33 -7.34 -0.78 -1.12
CA LEU A 33 -8.66 -0.57 -1.71
C LEU A 33 -9.10 0.87 -1.44
N ASP A 34 -9.07 1.27 -0.17
CA ASP A 34 -9.31 2.65 0.28
C ASP A 34 -8.60 2.86 1.62
N ASP A 35 -8.67 4.06 2.18
CA ASP A 35 -7.92 4.38 3.40
C ASP A 35 -8.29 3.52 4.61
N ASN A 36 -9.51 3.00 4.63
CA ASN A 36 -10.00 2.17 5.72
C ASN A 36 -9.88 0.67 5.44
N HIS A 37 -9.51 0.30 4.23
CA HIS A 37 -9.44 -1.10 3.80
C HIS A 37 -8.14 -1.33 3.05
N LYS A 38 -7.10 -1.63 3.81
CA LYS A 38 -5.75 -1.86 3.29
C LYS A 38 -5.03 -2.83 4.20
N VAL A 39 -4.04 -3.52 3.64
CA VAL A 39 -3.20 -4.46 4.39
C VAL A 39 -1.76 -4.31 3.93
N CYS A 40 -0.81 -4.64 4.79
CA CYS A 40 0.60 -4.65 4.41
C CYS A 40 1.31 -5.85 5.03
N ASN A 41 2.54 -6.10 4.57
CA ASN A 41 3.36 -7.12 5.20
C ASN A 41 4.23 -6.47 6.30
N LYS A 42 4.92 -7.34 7.06
CA LYS A 42 5.76 -6.86 8.16
C LYS A 42 6.89 -5.97 7.67
N LYS A 43 7.44 -6.27 6.50
CA LYS A 43 8.55 -5.46 5.94
C LYS A 43 8.12 -4.04 5.65
N PHE A 44 6.90 -3.84 5.19
CA PHE A 44 6.39 -2.49 4.96
C PHE A 44 6.15 -1.75 6.27
N ALA A 45 5.56 -2.42 7.26
CA ALA A 45 5.38 -1.82 8.58
C ALA A 45 6.73 -1.42 9.18
N ASP A 46 7.72 -2.28 9.09
CA ASP A 46 9.07 -2.00 9.60
C ASP A 46 9.71 -0.81 8.86
N LEU A 47 9.55 -0.75 7.55
CA LEU A 47 10.09 0.33 6.72
C LEU A 47 9.59 1.70 7.20
N LEU A 48 8.32 1.78 7.54
CA LEU A 48 7.69 3.03 7.99
C LEU A 48 7.70 3.23 9.50
N GLY A 49 8.23 2.28 10.25
CA GLY A 49 8.34 2.42 11.72
C GLY A 49 7.09 2.09 12.49
N TYR A 50 6.13 1.42 11.89
CA TYR A 50 4.95 0.93 12.59
C TYR A 50 5.29 -0.35 13.35
N LYS A 51 4.61 -0.58 14.47
CA LYS A 51 4.87 -1.75 15.31
C LYS A 51 4.37 -3.05 14.68
N SER A 52 3.36 -2.94 13.82
CA SER A 52 2.75 -4.12 13.18
C SER A 52 2.02 -3.71 11.92
N PRO A 53 1.75 -4.66 11.02
CA PRO A 53 0.89 -4.41 9.86
C PRO A 53 -0.50 -3.87 10.25
N LYS A 54 -1.05 -4.35 11.37
CA LYS A 54 -2.36 -3.89 11.84
C LYS A 54 -2.31 -2.42 12.25
N GLU A 55 -1.24 -1.98 12.91
CA GLU A 55 -1.11 -0.58 13.30
C GLU A 55 -1.13 0.32 12.07
N TRP A 56 -0.41 -0.07 11.01
CA TRP A 56 -0.43 0.68 9.77
C TRP A 56 -1.83 0.66 9.13
N ALA A 57 -2.48 -0.50 9.11
CA ALA A 57 -3.81 -0.64 8.51
C ALA A 57 -4.85 0.25 9.19
N ASP A 58 -4.68 0.50 10.50
CA ASP A 58 -5.58 1.33 11.28
C ASP A 58 -5.21 2.83 11.24
N ALA A 59 -4.07 3.18 10.65
CA ALA A 59 -3.59 4.56 10.56
C ALA A 59 -4.17 5.29 9.36
N ASP A 60 -4.05 6.62 9.35
CA ASP A 60 -4.49 7.47 8.23
C ASP A 60 -3.50 7.46 7.06
N ALA A 61 -2.74 6.38 6.94
CA ALA A 61 -1.82 6.17 5.84
C ALA A 61 -2.60 5.71 4.60
N PRO A 62 -1.98 5.63 3.40
CA PRO A 62 -0.54 5.74 3.20
C PRO A 62 0.00 7.13 2.84
N LEU A 63 -0.87 8.04 2.40
CA LEU A 63 -0.37 9.29 1.83
C LEU A 63 0.27 10.20 2.87
N SER A 64 -0.21 10.13 4.11
CA SER A 64 0.35 10.96 5.21
C SER A 64 1.81 10.66 5.50
N ASP A 65 2.29 9.47 5.15
CA ASP A 65 3.67 9.06 5.39
C ASP A 65 4.59 9.34 4.19
N VAL A 66 4.04 9.91 3.12
CA VAL A 66 4.80 10.30 1.94
C VAL A 66 5.20 11.78 2.10
N VAL A 67 6.45 12.10 1.78
CA VAL A 67 6.92 13.49 1.79
C VAL A 67 6.00 14.32 0.89
N GLU A 68 5.61 15.50 1.36
CA GLU A 68 4.60 16.32 0.69
C GLU A 68 4.90 16.54 -0.80
N GLU A 69 6.15 16.79 -1.14
CA GLU A 69 6.56 17.04 -2.54
C GLU A 69 6.34 15.84 -3.45
N ASP A 70 6.27 14.63 -2.87
CA ASP A 70 6.12 13.40 -3.64
C ASP A 70 4.67 12.89 -3.67
N GLN A 71 3.78 13.50 -2.90
CA GLN A 71 2.39 13.01 -2.79
C GLN A 71 1.64 13.03 -4.11
N GLN A 72 1.84 14.07 -4.91
CA GLN A 72 1.13 14.16 -6.19
C GLN A 72 1.54 13.04 -7.15
N SER A 73 2.82 12.66 -7.15
CA SER A 73 3.30 11.54 -7.97
C SER A 73 2.64 10.22 -7.56
N VAL A 74 2.46 10.02 -6.25
CA VAL A 74 1.80 8.82 -5.73
C VAL A 74 0.32 8.81 -6.14
N ILE A 75 -0.35 9.95 -6.03
CA ILE A 75 -1.76 10.08 -6.42
C ILE A 75 -1.92 9.78 -7.92
N ASN A 76 -1.04 10.32 -8.76
CA ASN A 76 -1.08 10.08 -10.20
C ASN A 76 -0.86 8.61 -10.53
N ALA A 77 0.10 7.97 -9.88
CA ALA A 77 0.38 6.54 -10.08
C ALA A 77 -0.82 5.68 -9.64
N TYR A 78 -1.42 6.03 -8.52
CA TYR A 78 -2.61 5.34 -8.02
C TYR A 78 -3.79 5.48 -9.01
N THR A 79 -4.03 6.70 -9.51
CA THR A 79 -5.10 6.96 -10.47
C THR A 79 -4.89 6.15 -11.76
N ASN A 80 -3.66 6.11 -12.26
CA ASN A 80 -3.34 5.32 -13.45
C ASN A 80 -3.59 3.83 -13.22
N ALA A 81 -3.23 3.32 -12.07
CA ALA A 81 -3.42 1.90 -11.75
C ALA A 81 -4.90 1.59 -11.55
N SER A 82 -5.61 2.37 -10.74
CA SER A 82 -6.99 2.04 -10.36
C SER A 82 -8.01 2.35 -11.46
N GLU A 83 -7.79 3.39 -12.26
CA GLU A 83 -8.76 3.80 -13.28
C GLU A 83 -8.38 3.36 -14.69
N LYS A 84 -7.09 3.26 -14.99
CA LYS A 84 -6.62 2.94 -16.34
C LYS A 84 -5.93 1.58 -16.45
N MET A 85 -5.81 0.85 -15.33
CA MET A 85 -5.13 -0.44 -15.29
C MET A 85 -3.67 -0.37 -15.77
N VAL A 86 -2.99 0.73 -15.46
CA VAL A 86 -1.60 0.97 -15.86
C VAL A 86 -0.68 0.93 -14.65
N ALA A 87 0.33 0.05 -14.68
CA ALA A 87 1.35 0.00 -13.64
C ALA A 87 2.33 1.15 -13.80
N SER A 88 2.95 1.56 -12.70
CA SER A 88 3.94 2.64 -12.67
C SER A 88 5.12 2.25 -11.78
N ASP A 89 6.26 2.88 -12.06
CA ASP A 89 7.51 2.71 -11.31
C ASP A 89 8.03 4.13 -11.04
N ILE A 90 7.99 4.55 -9.78
CA ILE A 90 8.39 5.91 -9.39
C ILE A 90 9.28 5.89 -8.15
N GLU A 91 10.07 6.94 -7.98
CA GLU A 91 10.81 7.15 -6.74
C GLU A 91 9.92 7.93 -5.77
N VAL A 92 9.88 7.48 -4.51
CA VAL A 92 9.04 8.08 -3.47
C VAL A 92 9.83 8.16 -2.17
N ARG A 93 9.81 9.33 -1.56
CA ARG A 93 10.40 9.50 -0.23
C ARG A 93 9.31 9.32 0.80
N VAL A 94 9.55 8.42 1.74
CA VAL A 94 8.60 8.13 2.83
C VAL A 94 9.25 8.50 4.16
N LYS A 95 8.41 8.80 5.14
CA LYS A 95 8.86 9.19 6.46
C LYS A 95 8.59 8.07 7.45
N ASN A 96 9.65 7.67 8.16
CA ASN A 96 9.51 6.69 9.24
C ASN A 96 8.83 7.37 10.43
N VAL A 97 7.68 6.84 10.85
CA VAL A 97 6.87 7.49 11.89
C VAL A 97 7.48 7.40 13.28
N GLU A 98 8.41 6.46 13.50
CA GLU A 98 9.09 6.31 14.79
C GLU A 98 10.29 7.25 14.92
N THR A 99 11.08 7.40 13.85
CA THR A 99 12.35 8.13 13.89
C THR A 99 12.29 9.49 13.21
N ASP A 100 11.23 9.81 12.48
CA ASP A 100 11.08 10.99 11.63
C ASP A 100 12.08 11.05 10.48
N LYS A 101 12.84 9.99 10.25
CA LYS A 101 13.81 9.96 9.15
C LYS A 101 13.12 9.73 7.82
N ILE A 102 13.64 10.39 6.80
CA ILE A 102 13.14 10.22 5.43
C ILE A 102 13.92 9.10 4.77
N VAL A 103 13.19 8.17 4.15
CA VAL A 103 13.77 7.03 3.45
C VAL A 103 13.45 7.16 1.97
N LYS A 104 14.48 7.08 1.13
CA LYS A 104 14.30 7.08 -0.32
C LYS A 104 13.97 5.67 -0.77
N THR A 105 12.90 5.54 -1.55
CA THR A 105 12.44 4.25 -2.04
C THR A 105 12.07 4.33 -3.51
N ARG A 106 12.05 3.16 -4.15
CA ARG A 106 11.42 2.97 -5.45
C ARG A 106 10.13 2.21 -5.21
N MET A 107 9.03 2.72 -5.76
CA MET A 107 7.72 2.09 -5.63
C MET A 107 7.25 1.61 -6.99
N ILE A 108 6.85 0.35 -7.05
CA ILE A 108 6.12 -0.19 -8.18
C ILE A 108 4.68 -0.33 -7.72
N ILE A 109 3.76 0.26 -8.46
CA ILE A 109 2.33 0.12 -8.20
C ILE A 109 1.70 -0.61 -9.37
N ALA A 110 0.92 -1.65 -9.08
CA ALA A 110 0.28 -2.46 -10.11
C ALA A 110 -1.19 -2.69 -9.77
N PRO A 111 -2.07 -2.65 -10.78
CA PRO A 111 -3.48 -2.97 -10.56
C PRO A 111 -3.67 -4.47 -10.49
N VAL A 112 -4.55 -4.93 -9.59
CA VAL A 112 -4.91 -6.33 -9.46
C VAL A 112 -6.43 -6.44 -9.39
N GLY A 113 -7.02 -7.20 -10.31
CA GLY A 113 -8.45 -7.48 -10.29
C GLY A 113 -8.77 -8.60 -9.29
N HIS A 114 -9.76 -8.39 -8.44
CA HIS A 114 -10.22 -9.40 -7.49
C HIS A 114 -11.71 -9.16 -7.21
N ALA A 115 -12.52 -10.21 -7.39
CA ALA A 115 -13.94 -10.18 -7.11
C ALA A 115 -14.67 -8.99 -7.78
N GLY A 116 -14.28 -8.64 -9.01
CA GLY A 116 -14.90 -7.55 -9.77
C GLY A 116 -14.43 -6.16 -9.39
N HIS A 117 -13.44 -6.05 -8.51
CA HIS A 117 -12.88 -4.77 -8.07
C HIS A 117 -11.41 -4.66 -8.44
N VAL A 118 -10.91 -3.45 -8.57
CA VAL A 118 -9.49 -3.19 -8.84
C VAL A 118 -8.82 -2.77 -7.54
N PHE A 119 -7.82 -3.55 -7.12
CA PHE A 119 -6.96 -3.21 -6.00
C PHE A 119 -5.64 -2.71 -6.55
N THR A 120 -4.93 -1.90 -5.77
CA THR A 120 -3.56 -1.54 -6.13
C THR A 120 -2.61 -2.24 -5.17
N VAL A 121 -1.57 -2.85 -5.73
CA VAL A 121 -0.51 -3.51 -4.95
C VAL A 121 0.75 -2.68 -5.12
N HIS A 122 1.35 -2.31 -4.00
CA HIS A 122 2.50 -1.40 -3.96
C HIS A 122 3.70 -2.16 -3.43
N PHE A 123 4.78 -2.18 -4.21
CA PHE A 123 6.04 -2.82 -3.86
C PHE A 123 7.09 -1.74 -3.63
N PHE A 124 7.74 -1.76 -2.48
CA PHE A 124 8.76 -0.76 -2.14
C PHE A 124 10.12 -1.40 -1.98
N SER A 125 11.15 -0.74 -2.51
CA SER A 125 12.55 -1.12 -2.31
C SER A 125 13.32 0.14 -1.91
N LYS A 126 14.22 0.03 -0.94
CA LYS A 126 15.11 1.14 -0.58
C LYS A 126 16.12 1.36 -1.70
N ILE A 127 16.46 2.61 -1.93
CA ILE A 127 17.50 2.97 -2.91
C ILE A 127 18.60 3.82 -2.28
#